data_40873bf11e826a81977c7431f66682cb
#
_entry.id   40873bf11e826a81977c7431f66682cb
#
_cell.length_a   1.000
_cell.length_b   1.000
_cell.length_c   1.000
_cell.angle_alpha   90.00
_cell.angle_beta   90.00
_cell.angle_gamma   90.00
#
_symmetry.space_group_name_H-M   'P 1'
#
loop_
_entity.id
_entity.type
_entity.pdbx_description
1 polymer ?
#
loop_
_entity_poly.entity_id
_entity_poly.type
_entity_poly.pdbx_seq_one_letter_code
_entity_poly.pdbx_strand_id
1 'polypeptide(L)'
;NNSTDTGARLALKVDLNDNWTILPTVMVQNTKSNGSFGFDPVVGDLQLTHFAPESFDDKWVQASLTVTGKVGNFDVSYNYSYLDRDIDTQSDYSDYGYWYDVVSGYGAYDNDGNNIDPSQYIVAVDKYKNYSQELRISSDQSKRLRFIGGLFWQKQTHDIQQDYLIKDFGDQYEVTGWDDTIWLTKQIRTDKQTAIFGELTFDFTDKLKGTFGLRHFQNDNSLEGFFGFGYGWSSQGSKPPEERYGEAGC
;
A
#
# COMPACT_ATOMS: atom_id res chain seq x y z
N ASN A 1 -24.79 5.07 1.72
CA ASN A 1 -23.53 4.35 1.65
C ASN A 1 -23.78 2.91 1.25
N ASN A 2 -23.00 2.37 0.34
CA ASN A 2 -23.06 0.97 -0.07
C ASN A 2 -21.67 0.46 -0.41
N SER A 3 -21.46 -0.84 -0.22
CA SER A 3 -20.25 -1.54 -0.66
C SER A 3 -20.64 -2.83 -1.37
N THR A 4 -19.90 -3.16 -2.39
CA THR A 4 -20.04 -4.42 -3.14
C THR A 4 -18.67 -5.05 -3.32
N ASP A 5 -18.56 -6.29 -2.85
CA ASP A 5 -17.36 -7.11 -3.02
C ASP A 5 -17.66 -8.27 -3.97
N THR A 6 -16.81 -8.44 -4.96
CA THR A 6 -16.87 -9.56 -5.89
C THR A 6 -15.49 -10.19 -6.00
N GLY A 7 -15.39 -11.49 -5.82
CA GLY A 7 -14.11 -12.17 -5.87
C GLY A 7 -14.22 -13.63 -6.24
N ALA A 8 -13.09 -14.20 -6.61
CA ALA A 8 -12.96 -15.62 -6.91
C ALA A 8 -11.58 -16.13 -6.49
N ARG A 9 -11.52 -17.41 -6.14
CA ARG A 9 -10.28 -18.13 -5.84
C ARG A 9 -10.27 -19.47 -6.54
N LEU A 10 -9.14 -19.78 -7.17
CA LEU A 10 -8.85 -21.09 -7.71
C LEU A 10 -7.55 -21.59 -7.10
N ALA A 11 -7.54 -22.84 -6.62
CA ALA A 11 -6.36 -23.54 -6.15
C ALA A 11 -6.36 -24.95 -6.72
N LEU A 12 -5.23 -25.38 -7.27
CA LEU A 12 -5.05 -26.71 -7.83
C LEU A 12 -3.90 -27.41 -7.11
N LYS A 13 -4.21 -28.48 -6.39
CA LYS A 13 -3.18 -29.34 -5.80
C LYS A 13 -2.81 -30.45 -6.78
N VAL A 14 -1.52 -30.55 -7.11
CA VAL A 14 -0.98 -31.60 -7.96
C VAL A 14 0.12 -32.34 -7.22
N ASP A 15 -0.11 -33.60 -6.89
CA ASP A 15 0.92 -34.48 -6.35
C ASP A 15 1.71 -35.09 -7.55
N LEU A 16 2.95 -34.64 -7.73
CA LEU A 16 3.83 -35.09 -8.83
C LEU A 16 4.30 -36.51 -8.59
N ASN A 17 4.53 -36.86 -7.34
CA ASN A 17 4.88 -38.18 -6.84
C ASN A 17 4.70 -38.21 -5.32
N ASP A 18 5.10 -39.32 -4.67
CA ASP A 18 4.96 -39.50 -3.20
C ASP A 18 5.71 -38.45 -2.36
N ASN A 19 6.66 -37.75 -2.97
CA ASN A 19 7.53 -36.79 -2.25
C ASN A 19 7.29 -35.33 -2.66
N TRP A 20 6.62 -35.05 -3.76
CA TRP A 20 6.53 -33.67 -4.30
C TRP A 20 5.10 -33.28 -4.64
N THR A 21 4.69 -32.14 -4.13
CA THR A 21 3.40 -31.51 -4.41
C THR A 21 3.61 -30.08 -4.89
N ILE A 22 2.83 -29.66 -5.87
CA ILE A 22 2.73 -28.26 -6.30
C ILE A 22 1.30 -27.77 -6.08
N LEU A 23 1.19 -26.49 -5.65
CA LEU A 23 -0.09 -25.84 -5.37
C LEU A 23 -0.09 -24.42 -5.97
N PRO A 24 -0.38 -24.27 -7.27
CA PRO A 24 -0.71 -22.96 -7.82
C PRO A 24 -2.05 -22.46 -7.29
N THR A 25 -2.12 -21.16 -6.97
CA THR A 25 -3.33 -20.50 -6.51
C THR A 25 -3.45 -19.15 -7.20
N VAL A 26 -4.67 -18.78 -7.61
CA VAL A 26 -5.01 -17.45 -8.11
C VAL A 26 -6.21 -16.94 -7.34
N MET A 27 -6.16 -15.69 -6.91
CA MET A 27 -7.27 -14.97 -6.28
C MET A 27 -7.45 -13.64 -6.99
N VAL A 28 -8.70 -13.23 -7.15
CA VAL A 28 -9.08 -11.92 -7.68
C VAL A 28 -10.18 -11.34 -6.83
N GLN A 29 -10.15 -10.03 -6.63
CA GLN A 29 -11.22 -9.32 -5.94
C GLN A 29 -11.39 -7.93 -6.55
N ASN A 30 -12.63 -7.47 -6.55
CA ASN A 30 -13.02 -6.10 -6.86
C ASN A 30 -13.98 -5.65 -5.76
N THR A 31 -13.59 -4.59 -5.05
CA THR A 31 -14.40 -3.92 -4.02
C THR A 31 -14.77 -2.54 -4.54
N LYS A 32 -16.06 -2.22 -4.54
CA LYS A 32 -16.55 -0.88 -4.85
C LYS A 32 -17.40 -0.38 -3.70
N SER A 33 -17.10 0.83 -3.22
CA SER A 33 -17.94 1.48 -2.24
C SER A 33 -18.17 2.95 -2.57
N ASN A 34 -19.34 3.44 -2.16
CA ASN A 34 -19.71 4.84 -2.27
C ASN A 34 -20.09 5.35 -0.89
N GLY A 35 -19.55 6.52 -0.54
CA GLY A 35 -19.74 7.18 0.73
C GLY A 35 -18.83 6.65 1.83
N SER A 36 -18.74 7.40 2.91
CA SER A 36 -18.00 7.05 4.11
C SER A 36 -18.82 6.15 5.03
N PHE A 37 -18.16 5.22 5.71
CA PHE A 37 -18.74 4.37 6.74
C PHE A 37 -18.49 4.90 8.16
N GLY A 38 -17.96 6.12 8.26
CA GLY A 38 -17.87 6.87 9.51
C GLY A 38 -19.18 7.57 9.87
N PHE A 39 -19.27 8.10 11.08
CA PHE A 39 -20.33 8.99 11.50
C PHE A 39 -19.77 10.04 12.47
N ASP A 40 -20.43 11.20 12.51
CA ASP A 40 -20.11 12.28 13.47
C ASP A 40 -21.17 12.30 14.58
N PRO A 41 -20.79 11.97 15.84
CA PRO A 41 -21.73 11.99 16.97
C PRO A 41 -22.40 13.34 17.21
N VAL A 42 -21.81 14.45 16.75
CA VAL A 42 -22.39 15.79 16.87
C VAL A 42 -23.52 16.01 15.87
N VAL A 43 -23.41 15.41 14.68
CA VAL A 43 -24.45 15.47 13.64
C VAL A 43 -25.61 14.53 13.96
N GLY A 44 -25.31 13.34 14.47
CA GLY A 44 -26.32 12.35 14.87
C GLY A 44 -25.85 10.91 14.69
N ASP A 45 -26.64 9.97 15.19
CA ASP A 45 -26.33 8.55 15.07
C ASP A 45 -26.37 8.10 13.60
N LEU A 46 -25.27 7.47 13.14
CA LEU A 46 -25.06 7.03 11.76
C LEU A 46 -25.20 8.15 10.71
N GLN A 47 -24.95 9.39 11.11
CA GLN A 47 -25.01 10.56 10.24
C GLN A 47 -23.64 11.23 10.11
N LEU A 48 -23.40 11.81 8.95
CA LEU A 48 -22.17 12.53 8.61
C LEU A 48 -22.52 13.60 7.58
N THR A 49 -21.86 14.75 7.64
CA THR A 49 -21.94 15.80 6.63
C THR A 49 -20.76 15.67 5.68
N HIS A 50 -21.04 15.65 4.38
CA HIS A 50 -20.06 15.68 3.32
C HIS A 50 -20.31 16.82 2.35
N PHE A 51 -19.25 17.41 1.85
CA PHE A 51 -19.28 18.46 0.82
C PHE A 51 -18.91 17.91 -0.56
N ALA A 52 -18.12 16.84 -0.60
CA ALA A 52 -17.75 16.14 -1.82
C ALA A 52 -18.20 14.68 -1.79
N PRO A 53 -18.54 14.08 -2.94
CA PRO A 53 -18.83 12.64 -3.02
C PRO A 53 -17.58 11.82 -2.68
N GLU A 54 -17.80 10.68 -2.05
CA GLU A 54 -16.74 9.72 -1.71
C GLU A 54 -16.93 8.42 -2.45
N SER A 55 -15.83 7.86 -2.93
CA SER A 55 -15.81 6.58 -3.63
C SER A 55 -14.50 5.83 -3.39
N PHE A 56 -14.58 4.50 -3.48
CA PHE A 56 -13.45 3.60 -3.36
C PHE A 56 -13.65 2.44 -4.35
N ASP A 57 -12.71 2.27 -5.28
CA ASP A 57 -12.66 1.13 -6.20
C ASP A 57 -11.29 0.46 -6.04
N ASP A 58 -11.27 -0.78 -5.55
CA ASP A 58 -10.06 -1.55 -5.26
C ASP A 58 -10.12 -2.87 -6.03
N LYS A 59 -9.20 -3.04 -6.95
CA LYS A 59 -9.06 -4.23 -7.79
C LYS A 59 -7.71 -4.86 -7.56
N TRP A 60 -7.70 -6.16 -7.29
CA TRP A 60 -6.44 -6.85 -7.18
C TRP A 60 -6.50 -8.29 -7.70
N VAL A 61 -5.34 -8.74 -8.16
CA VAL A 61 -5.06 -10.12 -8.47
C VAL A 61 -3.85 -10.58 -7.67
N GLN A 62 -3.96 -11.73 -7.05
CA GLN A 62 -2.85 -12.42 -6.39
C GLN A 62 -2.66 -13.80 -6.99
N ALA A 63 -1.44 -14.09 -7.45
CA ALA A 63 -1.04 -15.41 -7.89
C ALA A 63 0.05 -15.96 -6.96
N SER A 64 0.00 -17.25 -6.66
CA SER A 64 1.03 -17.89 -5.85
C SER A 64 1.31 -19.32 -6.34
N LEU A 65 2.53 -19.75 -6.08
CA LEU A 65 2.97 -21.12 -6.31
C LEU A 65 3.65 -21.62 -5.04
N THR A 66 3.11 -22.67 -4.44
CA THR A 66 3.76 -23.39 -3.37
C THR A 66 4.25 -24.74 -3.91
N VAL A 67 5.52 -25.02 -3.71
CA VAL A 67 6.13 -26.32 -4.00
C VAL A 67 6.62 -26.89 -2.69
N THR A 68 6.14 -28.09 -2.35
CA THR A 68 6.61 -28.81 -1.15
C THR A 68 7.15 -30.16 -1.55
N GLY A 69 8.19 -30.60 -0.85
CA GLY A 69 8.77 -31.88 -1.15
C GLY A 69 9.75 -32.37 -0.09
N LYS A 70 10.29 -33.58 -0.33
CA LYS A 70 11.30 -34.20 0.51
C LYS A 70 12.57 -34.47 -0.27
N VAL A 71 13.71 -34.09 0.34
CA VAL A 71 15.05 -34.39 -0.16
C VAL A 71 15.79 -35.14 0.95
N GLY A 72 15.89 -36.46 0.81
CA GLY A 72 16.39 -37.32 1.87
C GLY A 72 15.48 -37.22 3.12
N ASN A 73 16.06 -36.79 4.23
CA ASN A 73 15.34 -36.63 5.52
C ASN A 73 14.86 -35.19 5.76
N PHE A 74 14.95 -34.32 4.78
CA PHE A 74 14.59 -32.93 4.91
C PHE A 74 13.30 -32.63 4.16
N ASP A 75 12.43 -31.84 4.77
CA ASP A 75 11.30 -31.23 4.08
C ASP A 75 11.75 -29.90 3.46
N VAL A 76 11.40 -29.70 2.22
CA VAL A 76 11.70 -28.48 1.46
C VAL A 76 10.41 -27.82 1.05
N SER A 77 10.30 -26.50 1.19
CA SER A 77 9.21 -25.72 0.63
C SER A 77 9.74 -24.51 -0.10
N TYR A 78 9.18 -24.25 -1.27
CA TYR A 78 9.37 -23.02 -2.04
C TYR A 78 8.03 -22.34 -2.21
N ASN A 79 7.96 -21.05 -1.89
CA ASN A 79 6.79 -20.23 -2.07
C ASN A 79 7.14 -19.04 -2.95
N TYR A 80 6.34 -18.82 -3.99
CA TYR A 80 6.34 -17.64 -4.81
C TYR A 80 4.99 -16.95 -4.69
N SER A 81 4.97 -15.62 -4.57
CA SER A 81 3.74 -14.82 -4.59
C SER A 81 3.92 -13.58 -5.46
N TYR A 82 2.87 -13.25 -6.18
CA TYR A 82 2.72 -12.03 -6.95
C TYR A 82 1.40 -11.37 -6.58
N LEU A 83 1.43 -10.06 -6.34
CA LEU A 83 0.25 -9.21 -6.15
C LEU A 83 0.33 -8.03 -7.12
N ASP A 84 -0.79 -7.76 -7.80
CA ASP A 84 -1.04 -6.54 -8.56
C ASP A 84 -2.36 -5.95 -8.07
N ARG A 85 -2.34 -4.69 -7.63
CA ARG A 85 -3.49 -4.02 -7.03
C ARG A 85 -3.56 -2.57 -7.48
N ASP A 86 -4.71 -2.18 -7.99
CA ASP A 86 -5.07 -0.83 -8.36
C ASP A 86 -6.18 -0.33 -7.43
N ILE A 87 -5.99 0.88 -6.88
CA ILE A 87 -6.95 1.54 -5.99
C ILE A 87 -7.21 2.93 -6.54
N ASP A 88 -8.49 3.23 -6.83
CA ASP A 88 -8.97 4.57 -7.17
C ASP A 88 -9.87 5.06 -6.03
N THR A 89 -9.58 6.25 -5.49
CA THR A 89 -10.38 6.83 -4.40
C THR A 89 -10.73 8.28 -4.66
N GLN A 90 -11.89 8.68 -4.17
CA GLN A 90 -12.25 10.07 -3.96
C GLN A 90 -12.73 10.23 -2.52
N SER A 91 -12.20 11.24 -1.83
CA SER A 91 -12.51 11.50 -0.42
C SER A 91 -12.81 12.97 -0.20
N ASP A 92 -13.80 13.26 0.63
CA ASP A 92 -14.04 14.59 1.16
C ASP A 92 -12.90 14.98 2.12
N TYR A 93 -12.35 16.16 1.94
CA TYR A 93 -11.28 16.74 2.76
C TYR A 93 -11.59 18.19 3.16
N SER A 94 -12.87 18.55 3.15
CA SER A 94 -13.36 19.92 3.34
C SER A 94 -13.01 20.50 4.71
N ASP A 95 -12.96 19.67 5.76
CA ASP A 95 -12.54 20.09 7.11
C ASP A 95 -11.14 20.70 7.11
N TYR A 96 -10.24 20.19 6.26
CA TYR A 96 -8.90 20.73 6.13
C TYR A 96 -8.88 22.05 5.37
N GLY A 97 -9.73 22.20 4.35
CA GLY A 97 -9.95 23.47 3.65
C GLY A 97 -10.48 24.55 4.59
N TYR A 98 -11.44 24.21 5.43
CA TYR A 98 -11.94 25.09 6.48
C TYR A 98 -10.82 25.55 7.45
N TRP A 99 -9.92 24.65 7.81
CA TRP A 99 -8.79 25.00 8.68
C TRP A 99 -7.86 26.02 8.02
N TYR A 100 -7.57 25.87 6.72
CA TYR A 100 -6.75 26.85 5.99
C TYR A 100 -7.44 28.20 5.89
N ASP A 101 -8.70 28.25 5.53
CA ASP A 101 -9.43 29.49 5.32
C ASP A 101 -9.75 30.21 6.65
N VAL A 102 -10.47 29.56 7.55
CA VAL A 102 -11.05 30.22 8.74
C VAL A 102 -10.03 30.31 9.89
N VAL A 103 -9.22 29.27 10.11
CA VAL A 103 -8.32 29.23 11.28
C VAL A 103 -6.97 29.86 10.95
N SER A 104 -6.43 29.63 9.76
CA SER A 104 -5.09 30.10 9.37
C SER A 104 -5.13 31.37 8.52
N GLY A 105 -6.30 31.78 8.02
CA GLY A 105 -6.50 33.00 7.25
C GLY A 105 -5.95 32.95 5.82
N TYR A 106 -5.72 31.76 5.27
CA TYR A 106 -5.36 31.55 3.87
C TYR A 106 -6.63 31.35 3.08
N GLY A 107 -7.14 32.39 2.41
CA GLY A 107 -8.29 32.27 1.53
C GLY A 107 -7.96 31.50 0.25
N ALA A 108 -8.95 30.82 -0.35
CA ALA A 108 -8.87 30.30 -1.70
C ALA A 108 -9.40 31.34 -2.70
N TYR A 109 -8.71 31.50 -3.83
CA TYR A 109 -9.04 32.53 -4.81
C TYR A 109 -9.03 31.93 -6.24
N ASP A 110 -9.93 32.46 -7.08
CA ASP A 110 -9.97 32.17 -8.52
C ASP A 110 -8.93 32.97 -9.32
N ASN A 111 -8.96 32.85 -10.65
CA ASN A 111 -8.07 33.57 -11.55
C ASN A 111 -8.30 35.09 -11.57
N ASP A 112 -9.49 35.54 -11.21
CA ASP A 112 -9.85 36.97 -11.13
C ASP A 112 -9.55 37.57 -9.76
N GLY A 113 -9.08 36.76 -8.80
CA GLY A 113 -8.79 37.16 -7.43
C GLY A 113 -10.01 37.23 -6.52
N ASN A 114 -11.15 36.64 -6.93
CA ASN A 114 -12.31 36.53 -6.07
C ASN A 114 -12.12 35.37 -5.08
N ASN A 115 -12.64 35.54 -3.86
CA ASN A 115 -12.65 34.48 -2.88
C ASN A 115 -13.65 33.38 -3.30
N ILE A 116 -13.22 32.12 -3.25
CA ILE A 116 -14.01 30.94 -3.61
C ILE A 116 -14.20 30.02 -2.40
N ASP A 117 -15.09 29.04 -2.54
CA ASP A 117 -15.29 27.99 -1.53
C ASP A 117 -14.00 27.16 -1.37
N PRO A 118 -13.39 27.13 -0.18
CA PRO A 118 -12.12 26.42 0.07
C PRO A 118 -12.30 24.92 0.27
N SER A 119 -13.50 24.38 0.11
CA SER A 119 -13.78 22.96 0.31
C SER A 119 -12.87 22.11 -0.56
N GLN A 120 -12.12 21.23 0.09
CA GLN A 120 -11.17 20.34 -0.56
C GLN A 120 -11.73 18.93 -0.71
N TYR A 121 -11.31 18.26 -1.77
CA TYR A 121 -11.47 16.83 -1.93
C TYR A 121 -10.18 16.21 -2.49
N ILE A 122 -9.98 14.94 -2.24
CA ILE A 122 -8.79 14.21 -2.70
C ILE A 122 -9.22 13.21 -3.75
N VAL A 123 -8.54 13.23 -4.91
CA VAL A 123 -8.59 12.15 -5.88
C VAL A 123 -7.26 11.42 -5.82
N ALA A 124 -7.29 10.12 -5.57
CA ALA A 124 -6.06 9.35 -5.45
C ALA A 124 -6.09 8.07 -6.29
N VAL A 125 -4.94 7.76 -6.87
CA VAL A 125 -4.66 6.52 -7.61
C VAL A 125 -3.42 5.89 -7.00
N ASP A 126 -3.60 4.71 -6.43
CA ASP A 126 -2.52 3.93 -5.83
C ASP A 126 -2.36 2.60 -6.56
N LYS A 127 -1.13 2.28 -6.99
CA LYS A 127 -0.83 1.01 -7.66
C LYS A 127 0.26 0.26 -6.92
N TYR A 128 -0.04 -0.99 -6.57
CA TYR A 128 0.90 -1.85 -5.86
C TYR A 128 1.27 -3.06 -6.72
N LYS A 129 2.58 -3.32 -6.80
CA LYS A 129 3.11 -4.59 -7.32
C LYS A 129 4.04 -5.19 -6.28
N ASN A 130 3.78 -6.44 -5.90
CA ASN A 130 4.61 -7.15 -4.94
C ASN A 130 5.00 -8.51 -5.51
N TYR A 131 6.28 -8.83 -5.41
CA TYR A 131 6.86 -10.13 -5.71
C TYR A 131 7.58 -10.64 -4.48
N SER A 132 7.28 -11.85 -4.03
CA SER A 132 8.03 -12.47 -2.95
C SER A 132 8.39 -13.91 -3.27
N GLN A 133 9.52 -14.35 -2.74
CA GLN A 133 10.00 -15.71 -2.85
C GLN A 133 10.60 -16.15 -1.52
N GLU A 134 10.30 -17.36 -1.12
CA GLU A 134 10.85 -17.96 0.06
C GLU A 134 11.19 -19.42 -0.19
N LEU A 135 12.41 -19.80 0.12
CA LEU A 135 12.86 -21.18 0.14
C LEU A 135 13.14 -21.58 1.59
N ARG A 136 12.50 -22.65 2.07
CA ARG A 136 12.73 -23.24 3.39
C ARG A 136 13.21 -24.67 3.29
N ILE A 137 14.06 -25.03 4.22
CA ILE A 137 14.44 -26.39 4.50
C ILE A 137 14.24 -26.67 5.98
N SER A 138 13.66 -27.81 6.33
CA SER A 138 13.49 -28.23 7.70
C SER A 138 13.90 -29.69 7.90
N SER A 139 14.44 -29.98 9.08
CA SER A 139 14.70 -31.35 9.49
C SER A 139 13.40 -32.07 9.88
N ASP A 140 13.48 -33.36 10.09
CA ASP A 140 12.37 -34.14 10.66
C ASP A 140 11.92 -33.55 12.01
N GLN A 141 10.69 -33.04 12.05
CA GLN A 141 10.11 -32.34 13.20
C GLN A 141 9.71 -33.27 14.35
N SER A 142 9.82 -34.59 14.18
CA SER A 142 9.60 -35.57 15.22
C SER A 142 10.83 -35.81 16.09
N LYS A 143 12.01 -35.31 15.71
CA LYS A 143 13.26 -35.51 16.40
C LYS A 143 13.44 -34.55 17.57
N ARG A 144 14.29 -34.95 18.52
CA ARG A 144 14.66 -34.12 19.67
C ARG A 144 15.36 -32.82 19.29
N LEU A 145 16.21 -32.88 18.26
CA LEU A 145 16.87 -31.74 17.67
C LEU A 145 16.21 -31.46 16.30
N ARG A 146 15.71 -30.27 16.14
CA ARG A 146 15.02 -29.83 14.91
C ARG A 146 15.57 -28.50 14.47
N PHE A 147 15.63 -28.30 13.18
CA PHE A 147 15.93 -26.99 12.62
C PHE A 147 15.00 -26.63 11.46
N ILE A 148 14.86 -25.32 11.24
CA ILE A 148 14.30 -24.70 10.06
C ILE A 148 15.30 -23.64 9.59
N GLY A 149 15.57 -23.57 8.30
CA GLY A 149 16.38 -22.52 7.72
C GLY A 149 15.80 -22.08 6.39
N GLY A 150 16.07 -20.85 5.98
CA GLY A 150 15.53 -20.38 4.71
C GLY A 150 16.14 -19.08 4.20
N LEU A 151 15.79 -18.82 2.94
CA LEU A 151 16.11 -17.61 2.21
C LEU A 151 14.79 -16.91 1.84
N PHE A 152 14.77 -15.60 1.96
CA PHE A 152 13.63 -14.77 1.59
C PHE A 152 14.08 -13.62 0.70
N TRP A 153 13.27 -13.34 -0.31
CA TRP A 153 13.41 -12.16 -1.15
C TRP A 153 12.04 -11.55 -1.45
N GLN A 154 11.98 -10.21 -1.46
CA GLN A 154 10.79 -9.46 -1.80
C GLN A 154 11.16 -8.18 -2.55
N LYS A 155 10.32 -7.80 -3.50
CA LYS A 155 10.30 -6.45 -4.10
C LYS A 155 8.86 -5.96 -4.15
N GLN A 156 8.62 -4.79 -3.56
CA GLN A 156 7.35 -4.07 -3.65
C GLN A 156 7.57 -2.73 -4.35
N THR A 157 6.67 -2.37 -5.25
CA THR A 157 6.57 -1.04 -5.83
C THR A 157 5.21 -0.48 -5.50
N HIS A 158 5.17 0.77 -5.05
CA HIS A 158 3.95 1.53 -4.81
C HIS A 158 4.06 2.83 -5.60
N ASP A 159 3.21 2.97 -6.62
CA ASP A 159 3.02 4.19 -7.42
C ASP A 159 1.85 4.95 -6.80
N ILE A 160 2.12 6.16 -6.33
CA ILE A 160 1.21 6.99 -5.53
C ILE A 160 0.93 8.26 -6.31
N GLN A 161 -0.34 8.55 -6.58
CA GLN A 161 -0.78 9.86 -7.01
C GLN A 161 -1.97 10.30 -6.16
N GLN A 162 -1.87 11.49 -5.55
CA GLN A 162 -2.92 12.09 -4.74
C GLN A 162 -3.00 13.57 -5.09
N ASP A 163 -4.13 13.96 -5.67
CA ASP A 163 -4.44 15.31 -6.06
C ASP A 163 -5.42 15.89 -5.04
N TYR A 164 -4.99 16.90 -4.30
CA TYR A 164 -5.83 17.64 -3.36
C TYR A 164 -6.39 18.85 -4.11
N LEU A 165 -7.68 18.86 -4.32
CA LEU A 165 -8.35 19.74 -5.27
C LEU A 165 -9.26 20.73 -4.55
N ILE A 166 -9.23 21.99 -5.02
CA ILE A 166 -10.21 23.03 -4.71
C ILE A 166 -10.82 23.46 -6.02
N LYS A 167 -12.13 23.35 -6.16
CA LYS A 167 -12.83 23.68 -7.39
C LYS A 167 -12.67 25.16 -7.76
N ASP A 168 -12.42 25.43 -9.03
CA ASP A 168 -12.22 26.79 -9.60
C ASP A 168 -11.01 27.53 -8.97
N PHE A 169 -9.98 26.79 -8.50
CA PHE A 169 -8.79 27.35 -7.90
C PHE A 169 -7.93 28.10 -8.94
N GLY A 170 -7.39 29.26 -8.56
CA GLY A 170 -6.64 30.07 -9.53
C GLY A 170 -5.30 29.47 -9.94
N ASP A 171 -4.99 29.49 -11.24
CA ASP A 171 -3.79 28.93 -11.85
C ASP A 171 -2.48 29.39 -11.17
N GLN A 172 -2.47 30.61 -10.62
CA GLN A 172 -1.31 31.16 -9.93
C GLN A 172 -1.00 30.47 -8.58
N TYR A 173 -1.94 29.70 -8.04
CA TYR A 173 -1.83 29.04 -6.74
C TYR A 173 -1.73 27.51 -6.85
N GLU A 174 -2.14 26.95 -7.99
CA GLU A 174 -2.13 25.51 -8.21
C GLU A 174 -0.72 24.93 -8.42
N VAL A 175 -0.61 23.63 -8.32
CA VAL A 175 0.59 22.92 -8.73
C VAL A 175 0.72 22.98 -10.24
N THR A 176 1.80 23.54 -10.76
CA THR A 176 1.99 23.80 -12.20
C THR A 176 1.70 22.57 -13.05
N GLY A 177 0.72 22.70 -13.97
CA GLY A 177 0.28 21.64 -14.87
C GLY A 177 -0.72 20.66 -14.25
N TRP A 178 -1.29 21.01 -13.08
CA TRP A 178 -2.28 20.22 -12.38
C TRP A 178 -3.44 21.13 -11.97
N ASP A 179 -4.43 21.23 -12.84
CA ASP A 179 -5.57 22.12 -12.68
C ASP A 179 -6.28 21.89 -11.33
N ASP A 180 -6.70 22.97 -10.68
CA ASP A 180 -7.39 22.97 -9.39
C ASP A 180 -6.59 22.34 -8.22
N THR A 181 -5.35 21.92 -8.41
CA THR A 181 -4.58 21.15 -7.43
C THR A 181 -3.77 22.04 -6.51
N ILE A 182 -4.18 22.15 -5.25
CA ILE A 182 -3.44 22.89 -4.19
C ILE A 182 -2.22 22.10 -3.67
N TRP A 183 -2.34 20.77 -3.57
CA TRP A 183 -1.27 19.86 -3.14
C TRP A 183 -1.25 18.62 -4.02
N LEU A 184 -0.07 18.25 -4.47
CA LEU A 184 0.16 17.04 -5.24
C LEU A 184 1.11 16.11 -4.49
N THR A 185 0.76 14.84 -4.42
CA THR A 185 1.70 13.75 -4.14
C THR A 185 1.80 12.89 -5.39
N LYS A 186 2.99 12.82 -5.99
CA LYS A 186 3.28 11.93 -7.14
C LYS A 186 4.63 11.28 -6.94
N GLN A 187 4.59 10.03 -6.49
CA GLN A 187 5.79 9.33 -6.02
C GLN A 187 5.75 7.86 -6.42
N ILE A 188 6.95 7.30 -6.64
CA ILE A 188 7.15 5.87 -6.78
C ILE A 188 8.06 5.42 -5.63
N ARG A 189 7.51 4.59 -4.77
CA ARG A 189 8.26 3.94 -3.70
C ARG A 189 8.61 2.52 -4.11
N THR A 190 9.88 2.16 -3.95
CA THR A 190 10.34 0.78 -4.15
C THR A 190 11.00 0.28 -2.87
N ASP A 191 10.52 -0.86 -2.38
CA ASP A 191 11.08 -1.58 -1.22
C ASP A 191 11.60 -2.93 -1.68
N LYS A 192 12.85 -3.25 -1.36
CA LYS A 192 13.46 -4.56 -1.61
C LYS A 192 13.97 -5.12 -0.30
N GLN A 193 13.70 -6.40 -0.06
CA GLN A 193 14.23 -7.11 1.09
C GLN A 193 14.86 -8.42 0.67
N THR A 194 16.03 -8.70 1.22
CA THR A 194 16.66 -10.03 1.16
C THR A 194 16.95 -10.48 2.58
N ALA A 195 16.68 -11.73 2.90
CA ALA A 195 16.96 -12.26 4.23
C ALA A 195 17.42 -13.72 4.18
N ILE A 196 18.25 -14.08 5.14
CA ILE A 196 18.54 -15.45 5.55
C ILE A 196 18.08 -15.63 6.99
N PHE A 197 17.46 -16.75 7.28
CA PHE A 197 16.97 -17.04 8.63
C PHE A 197 17.17 -18.50 8.99
N GLY A 198 17.18 -18.75 10.30
CA GLY A 198 17.24 -20.09 10.84
C GLY A 198 16.72 -20.15 12.26
N GLU A 199 16.18 -21.31 12.60
CA GLU A 199 15.68 -21.65 13.92
C GLU A 199 16.16 -23.04 14.30
N LEU A 200 16.60 -23.19 15.53
CA LEU A 200 17.00 -24.45 16.13
C LEU A 200 16.14 -24.72 17.37
N THR A 201 15.50 -25.87 17.42
CA THR A 201 14.72 -26.31 18.57
C THR A 201 15.30 -27.59 19.14
N PHE A 202 15.43 -27.63 20.45
CA PHE A 202 15.91 -28.80 21.18
C PHE A 202 15.02 -29.14 22.40
N ASP A 203 14.59 -30.39 22.47
CA ASP A 203 13.85 -30.91 23.62
C ASP A 203 14.84 -31.42 24.68
N PHE A 204 15.05 -30.64 25.74
CA PHE A 204 15.92 -31.02 26.86
C PHE A 204 15.34 -32.18 27.64
N THR A 205 14.03 -32.14 27.84
CA THR A 205 13.23 -33.20 28.47
C THR A 205 11.86 -33.24 27.82
N ASP A 206 11.00 -34.20 28.17
CA ASP A 206 9.61 -34.27 27.71
C ASP A 206 8.77 -33.03 28.11
N LYS A 207 9.25 -32.24 29.08
CA LYS A 207 8.54 -31.07 29.61
C LYS A 207 9.27 -29.74 29.35
N LEU A 208 10.51 -29.79 28.89
CA LEU A 208 11.33 -28.60 28.68
C LEU A 208 11.89 -28.59 27.25
N LYS A 209 11.51 -27.56 26.51
CA LYS A 209 11.95 -27.30 25.14
C LYS A 209 12.60 -25.91 25.06
N GLY A 210 13.70 -25.79 24.34
CA GLY A 210 14.33 -24.53 24.00
C GLY A 210 14.33 -24.31 22.50
N THR A 211 14.05 -23.06 22.10
CA THR A 211 14.08 -22.64 20.70
C THR A 211 14.94 -21.38 20.59
N PHE A 212 15.83 -21.36 19.60
CA PHE A 212 16.67 -20.23 19.27
C PHE A 212 16.56 -19.93 17.79
N GLY A 213 16.23 -18.69 17.44
CA GLY A 213 16.08 -18.24 16.06
C GLY A 213 16.88 -16.98 15.78
N LEU A 214 17.40 -16.88 14.57
CA LEU A 214 18.06 -15.69 14.03
C LEU A 214 17.56 -15.41 12.62
N ARG A 215 17.45 -14.10 12.30
CA ARG A 215 17.22 -13.60 10.95
C ARG A 215 18.16 -12.43 10.68
N HIS A 216 18.93 -12.54 9.61
CA HIS A 216 19.69 -11.43 9.06
C HIS A 216 18.99 -10.95 7.80
N PHE A 217 18.79 -9.65 7.67
CA PHE A 217 18.11 -9.08 6.50
C PHE A 217 18.77 -7.77 6.07
N GLN A 218 18.62 -7.48 4.80
CA GLN A 218 18.95 -6.20 4.19
C GLN A 218 17.69 -5.65 3.54
N ASN A 219 17.41 -4.36 3.79
CA ASN A 219 16.37 -3.60 3.15
C ASN A 219 16.98 -2.47 2.34
N ASP A 220 16.55 -2.36 1.08
CA ASP A 220 16.87 -1.25 0.20
C ASP A 220 15.56 -0.56 -0.17
N ASN A 221 15.45 0.74 0.17
CA ASN A 221 14.26 1.53 -0.07
C ASN A 221 14.62 2.73 -0.93
N SER A 222 13.79 3.04 -1.91
CA SER A 222 13.84 4.29 -2.66
C SER A 222 12.47 4.95 -2.70
N LEU A 223 12.49 6.28 -2.72
CA LEU A 223 11.32 7.11 -2.95
C LEU A 223 11.72 8.14 -4.00
N GLU A 224 11.05 8.11 -5.14
CA GLU A 224 11.29 9.01 -6.26
C GLU A 224 10.00 9.76 -6.58
N GLY A 225 10.10 11.06 -6.85
CA GLY A 225 8.96 11.88 -7.23
C GLY A 225 8.84 13.14 -6.38
N PHE A 226 7.63 13.67 -6.34
CA PHE A 226 7.31 14.96 -5.75
C PHE A 226 6.12 14.85 -4.78
N PHE A 227 6.14 15.67 -3.73
CA PHE A 227 4.95 16.06 -2.98
C PHE A 227 5.09 17.52 -2.52
N GLY A 228 4.00 18.26 -2.48
CA GLY A 228 4.00 19.62 -2.00
C GLY A 228 2.90 20.49 -2.60
N PHE A 229 2.88 21.73 -2.12
CA PHE A 229 1.96 22.78 -2.59
C PHE A 229 2.38 23.34 -3.95
N GLY A 230 1.42 24.00 -4.61
CA GLY A 230 1.65 24.86 -5.76
C GLY A 230 2.55 26.04 -5.46
N TYR A 231 2.90 26.78 -6.50
CA TYR A 231 3.68 28.00 -6.39
C TYR A 231 2.94 29.03 -5.51
N GLY A 232 3.66 29.65 -4.59
CA GLY A 232 3.09 30.71 -3.73
C GLY A 232 2.59 30.24 -2.36
N TRP A 233 2.38 28.95 -2.15
CA TRP A 233 1.92 28.40 -0.86
C TRP A 233 3.05 27.89 0.04
N SER A 234 4.24 27.71 -0.49
CA SER A 234 5.40 27.40 0.33
C SER A 234 6.61 28.22 -0.08
N SER A 235 7.48 28.51 0.87
CA SER A 235 8.77 29.16 0.59
C SER A 235 9.68 28.38 -0.36
N GLN A 236 9.35 27.14 -0.64
CA GLN A 236 10.03 26.25 -1.56
C GLN A 236 9.20 25.93 -2.81
N GLY A 237 8.00 26.48 -2.93
CA GLY A 237 7.05 26.26 -4.01
C GLY A 237 7.44 26.80 -5.37
N SER A 238 8.67 27.27 -5.54
CA SER A 238 9.13 27.99 -6.71
C SER A 238 9.44 27.16 -7.94
N LYS A 239 9.43 25.81 -7.83
CA LYS A 239 9.76 24.94 -8.96
C LYS A 239 8.55 24.11 -9.39
N PRO A 240 8.27 23.99 -10.69
CA PRO A 240 7.24 23.08 -11.16
C PRO A 240 7.57 21.60 -10.81
N PRO A 241 6.55 20.70 -10.75
CA PRO A 241 6.76 19.31 -10.35
C PRO A 241 7.84 18.57 -11.14
N GLU A 242 7.95 18.82 -12.44
CA GLU A 242 8.95 18.22 -13.31
C GLU A 242 10.39 18.61 -12.96
N GLU A 243 10.61 19.79 -12.40
CA GLU A 243 11.92 20.25 -11.94
C GLU A 243 12.28 19.73 -10.54
N ARG A 244 11.29 19.18 -9.81
CA ARG A 244 11.46 18.61 -8.47
C ARG A 244 11.50 17.08 -8.48
N TYR A 245 11.27 16.48 -9.63
CA TYR A 245 11.29 15.03 -9.76
C TYR A 245 12.65 14.45 -9.35
N GLY A 246 12.65 13.53 -8.39
CA GLY A 246 13.87 12.96 -7.83
C GLY A 246 14.51 13.74 -6.68
N GLU A 247 14.02 14.94 -6.34
CA GLU A 247 14.42 15.64 -5.11
C GLU A 247 13.75 14.98 -3.89
N ALA A 248 14.41 15.00 -2.74
CA ALA A 248 13.79 14.56 -1.50
C ALA A 248 12.60 15.49 -1.20
N GLY A 249 11.43 14.89 -1.03
CA GLY A 249 10.24 15.63 -0.66
C GLY A 249 10.37 16.18 0.76
N CYS A 250 10.00 17.40 0.96
CA CYS A 250 9.85 18.03 2.28
C CYS A 250 8.61 18.88 2.32
#